data_77659dd74e4bd51b7ea58b3694bc97e0
#
_entry.id   77659dd74e4bd51b7ea58b3694bc97e0
#
_cell.length_a   1.000
_cell.length_b   1.000
_cell.length_c   1.000
_cell.angle_alpha   90.00
_cell.angle_beta   90.00
_cell.angle_gamma   90.00
#
_symmetry.space_group_name_H-M   'P 1'
#
loop_
_entity.id
_entity.type
_entity.pdbx_description
1 polymer ?
#
loop_
_entity_poly.entity_id
_entity_poly.type
_entity_poly.pdbx_seq_one_letter_code
_entity_poly.pdbx_strand_id
1 'polypeptide(L)'
;NNVYIVPCDIWCRKNPFRKHEMYSWYMVAEEEHGSDVKVNRKQELISVSHTETGNRMVGISYLCSDELENLKCKIDYEAQHEEYDDCFWEDALYDEQHKKMYVYARTVDKDDAVEINTYEQLRNLDNESKTLKSDAIEIIADVFNVPDNQISDINVLKKGMTNRSFLFSCMGQRYIMRIPGEGTSELINRRQEAAVYQIIKDKGISDEIVYINPDNGYKITKFIDNARVCDADNADDLKLCMDKLRTFHSMGLK
;
A
#
# COMPACT_ATOMS: atom_id res chain seq x y z
N ASN A 1 7.00 -30.63 10.47
CA ASN A 1 7.16 -30.33 9.03
C ASN A 1 7.97 -29.04 8.87
N ASN A 2 8.85 -29.00 7.87
CA ASN A 2 9.59 -27.80 7.53
C ASN A 2 8.67 -26.81 6.78
N VAL A 3 8.92 -25.49 6.91
CA VAL A 3 8.09 -24.46 6.32
C VAL A 3 8.93 -23.33 5.73
N TYR A 4 8.41 -22.72 4.65
CA TYR A 4 8.80 -21.40 4.20
C TYR A 4 7.83 -20.38 4.77
N ILE A 5 8.35 -19.25 5.25
CA ILE A 5 7.59 -18.04 5.57
C ILE A 5 7.95 -17.04 4.49
N VAL A 6 6.93 -16.46 3.85
CA VAL A 6 7.14 -15.55 2.70
C VAL A 6 6.15 -14.40 2.81
N PRO A 7 6.62 -13.16 2.93
CA PRO A 7 5.77 -11.98 2.80
C PRO A 7 5.13 -11.93 1.40
N CYS A 8 3.92 -11.40 1.30
CA CYS A 8 3.19 -11.35 0.03
C CYS A 8 3.60 -10.18 -0.89
N ASP A 9 4.43 -9.28 -0.40
CA ASP A 9 4.86 -8.02 -1.01
C ASP A 9 6.35 -7.98 -1.37
N ILE A 10 7.04 -9.11 -1.30
CA ILE A 10 8.45 -9.22 -1.68
C ILE A 10 8.59 -9.76 -3.10
N TRP A 11 9.25 -9.00 -3.95
CA TRP A 11 9.73 -9.46 -5.24
C TRP A 11 11.20 -9.89 -5.16
N CYS A 12 11.53 -11.02 -5.79
CA CYS A 12 12.90 -11.52 -5.88
C CYS A 12 13.33 -11.64 -7.33
N ARG A 13 14.49 -11.07 -7.65
CA ARG A 13 15.10 -11.16 -9.00
C ARG A 13 15.42 -12.60 -9.40
N LYS A 14 15.80 -13.42 -8.42
CA LYS A 14 16.09 -14.85 -8.59
C LYS A 14 15.20 -15.64 -7.66
N ASN A 15 14.77 -16.82 -8.10
CA ASN A 15 14.01 -17.73 -7.25
C ASN A 15 14.82 -18.12 -6.00
N PRO A 16 14.42 -17.72 -4.78
CA PRO A 16 15.16 -18.03 -3.56
C PRO A 16 14.93 -19.45 -3.05
N PHE A 17 13.92 -20.14 -3.54
CA PHE A 17 13.49 -21.44 -3.04
C PHE A 17 14.30 -22.59 -3.66
N ARG A 18 14.68 -23.55 -2.82
CA ARG A 18 15.38 -24.76 -3.24
C ARG A 18 14.55 -26.00 -2.95
N LYS A 19 14.67 -27.01 -3.79
CA LYS A 19 13.98 -28.28 -3.61
C LYS A 19 14.36 -28.98 -2.30
N HIS A 20 15.61 -28.81 -1.86
CA HIS A 20 16.15 -29.39 -0.63
C HIS A 20 16.94 -28.32 0.11
N GLU A 21 16.44 -27.91 1.28
CA GLU A 21 17.14 -27.04 2.21
C GLU A 21 17.75 -27.88 3.32
N MET A 22 18.97 -27.54 3.70
CA MET A 22 19.74 -28.35 4.67
C MET A 22 19.68 -27.81 6.11
N TYR A 23 19.33 -26.52 6.27
CA TYR A 23 19.29 -25.84 7.55
C TYR A 23 18.30 -24.66 7.50
N SER A 24 17.89 -24.20 8.68
CA SER A 24 17.03 -23.03 8.80
C SER A 24 17.80 -21.76 8.44
N TRP A 25 17.16 -20.89 7.68
CA TRP A 25 17.76 -19.62 7.27
C TRP A 25 16.73 -18.50 7.17
N TYR A 26 17.23 -17.26 7.27
CA TYR A 26 16.49 -16.04 7.04
C TYR A 26 17.21 -15.17 5.99
N MET A 27 16.47 -14.57 5.06
CA MET A 27 17.05 -13.74 4.01
C MET A 27 17.31 -12.34 4.53
N VAL A 28 18.51 -11.84 4.28
CA VAL A 28 18.94 -10.49 4.61
C VAL A 28 19.55 -9.81 3.39
N ALA A 29 19.35 -8.50 3.23
CA ALA A 29 19.98 -7.69 2.19
C ALA A 29 20.94 -6.69 2.83
N GLU A 30 22.05 -6.38 2.17
CA GLU A 30 23.00 -5.37 2.64
C GLU A 30 22.33 -4.00 2.76
N GLU A 31 22.59 -3.31 3.88
CA GLU A 31 22.06 -1.98 4.17
C GLU A 31 23.17 -1.08 4.74
N GLU A 32 23.26 0.17 4.27
CA GLU A 32 24.31 1.09 4.68
C GLU A 32 23.98 1.81 6.01
N HIS A 33 22.69 2.08 6.25
CA HIS A 33 22.23 2.80 7.44
C HIS A 33 20.88 2.26 7.92
N GLY A 34 20.68 2.26 9.24
CA GLY A 34 19.42 1.86 9.85
C GLY A 34 19.11 0.37 9.69
N SER A 35 20.15 -0.46 9.76
CA SER A 35 20.01 -1.89 9.55
C SER A 35 19.41 -2.59 10.78
N ASP A 36 18.65 -3.66 10.52
CA ASP A 36 17.98 -4.44 11.56
C ASP A 36 18.96 -5.40 12.26
N VAL A 37 19.85 -6.03 11.48
CA VAL A 37 20.75 -7.08 11.98
C VAL A 37 22.14 -6.99 11.36
N LYS A 38 23.14 -7.53 12.09
CA LYS A 38 24.45 -7.90 11.56
C LYS A 38 24.54 -9.41 11.34
N VAL A 39 25.31 -9.79 10.33
CA VAL A 39 25.71 -11.17 10.08
C VAL A 39 27.13 -11.36 10.56
N ASN A 40 27.35 -12.29 11.49
CA ASN A 40 28.68 -12.61 11.98
C ASN A 40 29.43 -13.58 11.03
N ARG A 41 30.69 -13.92 11.38
CA ARG A 41 31.51 -14.84 10.59
C ARG A 41 30.92 -16.26 10.48
N LYS A 42 30.01 -16.63 11.38
CA LYS A 42 29.31 -17.92 11.37
C LYS A 42 27.98 -17.87 10.61
N GLN A 43 27.68 -16.73 9.98
CA GLN A 43 26.39 -16.48 9.33
C GLN A 43 25.21 -16.44 10.30
N GLU A 44 25.43 -16.17 11.59
CA GLU A 44 24.38 -16.00 12.58
C GLU A 44 23.92 -14.53 12.58
N LEU A 45 22.62 -14.30 12.81
CA LEU A 45 22.03 -12.97 12.95
C LEU A 45 22.37 -12.42 14.35
N ILE A 46 22.72 -11.12 14.41
CA ILE A 46 23.00 -10.41 15.65
C ILE A 46 22.24 -9.09 15.61
N SER A 47 21.47 -8.82 16.66
CA SER A 47 20.77 -7.52 16.82
C SER A 47 21.76 -6.36 16.83
N VAL A 48 21.40 -5.24 16.20
CA VAL A 48 22.20 -4.03 16.11
C VAL A 48 21.37 -2.78 16.43
N SER A 49 22.06 -1.69 16.72
CA SER A 49 21.45 -0.37 16.77
C SER A 49 21.06 0.08 15.35
N HIS A 50 19.89 0.71 15.21
CA HIS A 50 19.39 1.25 13.94
C HIS A 50 20.29 2.31 13.26
N THR A 51 21.36 2.71 13.91
CA THR A 51 22.36 3.66 13.37
C THR A 51 23.59 2.97 12.80
N GLU A 52 23.71 1.66 12.95
CA GLU A 52 24.89 0.90 12.51
C GLU A 52 24.69 0.34 11.09
N THR A 53 25.81 0.11 10.40
CA THR A 53 25.83 -0.61 9.13
C THR A 53 25.58 -2.09 9.35
N GLY A 54 24.78 -2.72 8.52
CA GLY A 54 24.48 -4.15 8.64
C GLY A 54 23.58 -4.63 7.51
N ASN A 55 22.50 -5.30 7.85
CA ASN A 55 21.60 -5.90 6.90
C ASN A 55 20.15 -5.61 7.24
N ARG A 56 19.35 -5.35 6.21
CA ARG A 56 17.89 -5.30 6.31
C ARG A 56 17.32 -6.72 6.28
N MET A 57 16.39 -7.00 7.15
CA MET A 57 15.60 -8.23 7.12
C MET A 57 14.59 -8.18 5.98
N VAL A 58 14.56 -9.25 5.15
CA VAL A 58 13.72 -9.30 3.92
C VAL A 58 12.39 -9.98 4.17
N GLY A 59 12.27 -10.77 5.23
CA GLY A 59 11.04 -11.48 5.59
C GLY A 59 10.94 -12.90 5.02
N ILE A 60 11.72 -13.28 4.00
CA ILE A 60 11.71 -14.65 3.48
C ILE A 60 12.58 -15.53 4.35
N SER A 61 12.01 -16.64 4.83
CA SER A 61 12.75 -17.59 5.66
C SER A 61 12.35 -19.04 5.38
N TYR A 62 13.23 -19.95 5.75
CA TYR A 62 12.97 -21.37 5.80
C TYR A 62 13.33 -21.91 7.17
N LEU A 63 12.42 -22.60 7.80
CA LEU A 63 12.60 -23.19 9.13
C LEU A 63 12.42 -24.69 9.07
N CYS A 64 13.42 -25.41 9.60
CA CYS A 64 13.29 -26.83 9.91
C CYS A 64 12.32 -27.02 11.07
N SER A 65 11.73 -28.21 11.19
CA SER A 65 10.70 -28.51 12.17
C SER A 65 11.09 -28.14 13.61
N ASP A 66 12.33 -28.38 14.00
CA ASP A 66 12.80 -28.12 15.37
C ASP A 66 12.87 -26.61 15.66
N GLU A 67 13.34 -25.83 14.69
CA GLU A 67 13.40 -24.36 14.83
C GLU A 67 12.01 -23.72 14.72
N LEU A 68 11.12 -24.30 13.93
CA LEU A 68 9.73 -23.85 13.86
C LEU A 68 9.01 -24.02 15.21
N GLU A 69 9.20 -25.14 15.90
CA GLU A 69 8.61 -25.35 17.22
C GLU A 69 9.24 -24.42 18.28
N ASN A 70 10.55 -24.16 18.20
CA ASN A 70 11.20 -23.17 19.06
C ASN A 70 10.63 -21.76 18.82
N LEU A 71 10.45 -21.36 17.56
CA LEU A 71 9.86 -20.06 17.21
C LEU A 71 8.43 -19.92 17.73
N LYS A 72 7.60 -20.94 17.55
CA LYS A 72 6.22 -20.92 18.08
C LYS A 72 6.20 -20.71 19.60
N CYS A 73 7.03 -21.46 20.33
CA CYS A 73 7.11 -21.30 21.79
C CYS A 73 7.53 -19.88 22.20
N LYS A 74 8.46 -19.25 21.45
CA LYS A 74 8.88 -17.88 21.72
C LYS A 74 7.75 -16.87 21.45
N ILE A 75 7.13 -16.95 20.28
CA ILE A 75 6.02 -16.06 19.90
C ILE A 75 4.84 -16.22 20.88
N ASP A 76 4.52 -17.46 21.28
CA ASP A 76 3.46 -17.69 22.27
C ASP A 76 3.79 -17.07 23.64
N TYR A 77 5.07 -17.03 24.01
CA TYR A 77 5.53 -16.36 25.22
C TYR A 77 5.43 -14.83 25.05
N GLU A 78 5.99 -14.27 23.98
CA GLU A 78 6.02 -12.85 23.67
C GLU A 78 4.60 -12.26 23.58
N ALA A 79 3.66 -12.97 22.94
CA ALA A 79 2.27 -12.58 22.82
C ALA A 79 1.50 -12.47 24.15
N GLN A 80 2.07 -12.95 25.25
CA GLN A 80 1.48 -12.86 26.60
C GLN A 80 2.09 -11.74 27.44
N HIS A 81 3.07 -10.98 26.89
CA HIS A 81 3.85 -9.99 27.63
C HIS A 81 3.86 -8.66 26.88
N GLU A 82 3.28 -7.63 27.48
CA GLU A 82 3.12 -6.28 26.91
C GLU A 82 4.45 -5.62 26.47
N GLU A 83 5.58 -6.07 27.02
CA GLU A 83 6.91 -5.56 26.65
C GLU A 83 7.32 -5.92 25.21
N TYR A 84 6.63 -6.85 24.55
CA TYR A 84 6.87 -7.30 23.17
C TYR A 84 5.81 -6.80 22.18
N ASP A 85 4.85 -5.96 22.60
CA ASP A 85 3.74 -5.50 21.74
C ASP A 85 4.20 -4.76 20.46
N ASP A 86 5.37 -4.11 20.53
CA ASP A 86 5.98 -3.40 19.42
C ASP A 86 7.05 -4.21 18.66
N CYS A 87 7.26 -5.49 19.02
CA CYS A 87 8.24 -6.38 18.39
C CYS A 87 7.68 -7.06 17.15
N PHE A 88 8.55 -7.30 16.18
CA PHE A 88 8.22 -8.16 15.04
C PHE A 88 8.55 -9.63 15.37
N TRP A 89 7.89 -10.56 14.69
CA TRP A 89 8.15 -12.00 14.91
C TRP A 89 9.62 -12.39 14.63
N GLU A 90 10.31 -11.61 13.80
CA GLU A 90 11.73 -11.75 13.47
C GLU A 90 12.64 -11.54 14.68
N ASP A 91 12.22 -10.72 15.63
CA ASP A 91 13.00 -10.46 16.85
C ASP A 91 13.21 -11.75 17.64
N ALA A 92 12.24 -12.68 17.60
CA ALA A 92 12.36 -13.99 18.20
C ALA A 92 13.47 -14.88 17.59
N LEU A 93 13.97 -14.57 16.38
CA LEU A 93 15.03 -15.37 15.74
C LEU A 93 16.39 -15.21 16.40
N TYR A 94 16.67 -14.05 17.00
CA TYR A 94 17.97 -13.73 17.61
C TYR A 94 17.88 -13.30 19.08
N ASP A 95 16.71 -13.34 19.69
CA ASP A 95 16.56 -13.11 21.13
C ASP A 95 17.32 -14.18 21.94
N GLU A 96 18.28 -13.75 22.77
CA GLU A 96 19.13 -14.60 23.60
C GLU A 96 18.49 -14.98 24.94
N GLN A 97 17.39 -14.36 25.33
CA GLN A 97 16.72 -14.62 26.63
C GLN A 97 16.08 -16.02 26.68
N HIS A 98 15.78 -16.60 25.51
CA HIS A 98 15.20 -17.93 25.36
C HIS A 98 16.18 -18.91 24.71
N LYS A 99 15.73 -20.13 24.45
CA LYS A 99 16.52 -21.14 23.78
C LYS A 99 17.08 -20.63 22.48
N LYS A 100 18.41 -20.64 22.31
CA LYS A 100 19.09 -20.21 21.10
C LYS A 100 18.56 -20.96 19.88
N MET A 101 18.17 -20.22 18.85
CA MET A 101 17.80 -20.78 17.55
C MET A 101 19.01 -20.86 16.61
N TYR A 102 19.01 -21.87 15.75
CA TYR A 102 20.05 -22.04 14.73
C TYR A 102 19.51 -21.66 13.36
N VAL A 103 19.26 -20.35 13.18
CA VAL A 103 18.81 -19.74 11.93
C VAL A 103 19.96 -18.92 11.35
N TYR A 104 20.35 -19.23 10.12
CA TYR A 104 21.50 -18.62 9.47
C TYR A 104 21.07 -17.56 8.47
N ALA A 105 21.87 -16.52 8.29
CA ALA A 105 21.62 -15.51 7.29
C ALA A 105 21.84 -16.06 5.88
N ARG A 106 20.90 -15.80 4.98
CA ARG A 106 21.07 -15.92 3.53
C ARG A 106 21.17 -14.51 2.95
N THR A 107 22.38 -14.02 2.78
CA THR A 107 22.63 -12.67 2.28
C THR A 107 22.37 -12.59 0.78
N VAL A 108 21.69 -11.53 0.35
CA VAL A 108 21.43 -11.15 -1.04
C VAL A 108 21.85 -9.70 -1.26
N ASP A 109 22.09 -9.32 -2.51
CA ASP A 109 22.29 -7.92 -2.86
C ASP A 109 21.01 -7.12 -2.62
N LYS A 110 21.13 -5.84 -2.29
CA LYS A 110 20.00 -4.95 -1.95
C LYS A 110 18.89 -4.91 -3.01
N ASP A 111 19.27 -5.11 -4.29
CA ASP A 111 18.35 -5.07 -5.42
C ASP A 111 17.85 -6.47 -5.86
N ASP A 112 18.29 -7.55 -5.20
CA ASP A 112 17.86 -8.91 -5.50
C ASP A 112 16.57 -9.30 -4.77
N ALA A 113 16.21 -8.56 -3.70
CA ALA A 113 14.94 -8.71 -2.99
C ALA A 113 14.38 -7.32 -2.64
N VAL A 114 13.23 -6.98 -3.18
CA VAL A 114 12.61 -5.65 -3.07
C VAL A 114 11.20 -5.78 -2.51
N GLU A 115 10.92 -5.02 -1.46
CA GLU A 115 9.57 -4.88 -0.91
C GLU A 115 8.76 -3.90 -1.76
N ILE A 116 7.54 -4.31 -2.14
CA ILE A 116 6.64 -3.55 -3.00
C ILE A 116 5.50 -2.99 -2.16
N ASN A 117 5.63 -1.75 -1.73
CA ASN A 117 4.63 -1.03 -0.95
C ASN A 117 3.74 -0.12 -1.79
N THR A 118 4.17 0.23 -3.02
CA THR A 118 3.45 1.16 -3.89
C THR A 118 3.33 0.63 -5.31
N TYR A 119 2.32 1.13 -6.03
CA TYR A 119 2.14 0.83 -7.44
C TYR A 119 3.34 1.29 -8.29
N GLU A 120 3.96 2.42 -7.92
CA GLU A 120 5.14 2.95 -8.59
C GLU A 120 6.34 2.01 -8.46
N GLN A 121 6.54 1.43 -7.28
CA GLN A 121 7.61 0.41 -7.08
C GLN A 121 7.35 -0.81 -7.95
N LEU A 122 6.11 -1.31 -8.00
CA LEU A 122 5.74 -2.43 -8.86
C LEU A 122 5.98 -2.12 -10.34
N ARG A 123 5.53 -0.95 -10.80
CA ARG A 123 5.73 -0.48 -12.18
C ARG A 123 7.21 -0.35 -12.56
N ASN A 124 8.05 0.14 -11.63
CA ASN A 124 9.48 0.28 -11.85
C ASN A 124 10.22 -1.06 -11.96
N LEU A 125 9.70 -2.10 -11.32
CA LEU A 125 10.24 -3.46 -11.42
C LEU A 125 9.89 -4.14 -12.75
N ASP A 126 8.73 -3.82 -13.31
CA ASP A 126 8.23 -4.42 -14.56
C ASP A 126 7.68 -3.36 -15.52
N ASN A 127 8.59 -2.55 -16.06
CA ASN A 127 8.26 -1.49 -17.02
C ASN A 127 7.69 -2.01 -18.35
N GLU A 128 7.86 -3.30 -18.65
CA GLU A 128 7.42 -3.90 -19.92
C GLU A 128 6.09 -4.64 -19.80
N SER A 129 5.59 -4.83 -18.57
CA SER A 129 4.35 -5.57 -18.34
C SER A 129 3.13 -4.77 -18.77
N LYS A 130 2.44 -5.27 -19.79
CA LYS A 130 1.12 -4.76 -20.21
C LYS A 130 0.02 -5.07 -19.19
N THR A 131 0.23 -6.00 -18.27
CA THR A 131 -0.74 -6.39 -17.25
C THR A 131 -0.81 -5.41 -16.08
N LEU A 132 0.22 -4.58 -15.90
CA LEU A 132 0.24 -3.50 -14.91
C LEU A 132 -0.45 -2.22 -15.39
N LYS A 133 -0.79 -2.13 -16.69
CA LYS A 133 -1.61 -1.03 -17.22
C LYS A 133 -3.05 -1.27 -16.80
N SER A 134 -3.54 -0.46 -15.89
CA SER A 134 -4.97 -0.44 -15.57
C SER A 134 -5.68 0.59 -16.44
N ASP A 135 -6.94 0.31 -16.81
CA ASP A 135 -7.80 1.25 -17.53
C ASP A 135 -7.78 2.64 -16.90
N ALA A 136 -7.66 2.71 -15.57
CA ALA A 136 -7.62 3.97 -14.84
C ALA A 136 -6.36 4.78 -15.14
N ILE A 137 -5.21 4.15 -15.23
CA ILE A 137 -3.93 4.81 -15.56
C ILE A 137 -3.94 5.26 -17.03
N GLU A 138 -4.44 4.44 -17.94
CA GLU A 138 -4.59 4.82 -19.35
C GLU A 138 -5.51 6.04 -19.50
N ILE A 139 -6.65 6.07 -18.80
CA ILE A 139 -7.56 7.22 -18.79
C ILE A 139 -6.85 8.47 -18.25
N ILE A 140 -6.08 8.37 -17.18
CA ILE A 140 -5.34 9.50 -16.62
C ILE A 140 -4.32 10.01 -17.64
N ALA A 141 -3.53 9.12 -18.24
CA ALA A 141 -2.53 9.47 -19.24
C ALA A 141 -3.16 10.20 -20.44
N ASP A 142 -4.29 9.71 -20.94
CA ASP A 142 -5.03 10.30 -22.05
C ASP A 142 -5.62 11.68 -21.68
N VAL A 143 -6.26 11.80 -20.50
CA VAL A 143 -6.92 13.04 -20.06
C VAL A 143 -5.91 14.17 -19.87
N PHE A 144 -4.73 13.86 -19.32
CA PHE A 144 -3.68 14.86 -19.07
C PHE A 144 -2.66 14.95 -20.21
N ASN A 145 -2.73 14.06 -21.20
CA ASN A 145 -1.79 13.95 -22.32
C ASN A 145 -0.33 13.82 -21.81
N VAL A 146 -0.12 12.92 -20.88
CA VAL A 146 1.19 12.62 -20.26
C VAL A 146 1.52 11.12 -20.34
N PRO A 147 2.79 10.76 -20.37
CA PRO A 147 3.17 9.35 -20.23
C PRO A 147 2.92 8.85 -18.80
N ASP A 148 2.68 7.55 -18.64
CA ASP A 148 2.34 6.91 -17.37
C ASP A 148 3.33 7.21 -16.24
N ASN A 149 4.62 7.41 -16.55
CA ASN A 149 5.66 7.70 -15.56
C ASN A 149 5.59 9.11 -14.96
N GLN A 150 4.72 9.98 -15.48
CA GLN A 150 4.42 11.29 -14.89
C GLN A 150 3.22 11.25 -13.93
N ILE A 151 2.62 10.08 -13.76
CA ILE A 151 1.56 9.83 -12.76
C ILE A 151 2.26 9.22 -11.54
N SER A 152 2.20 9.90 -10.40
CA SER A 152 2.91 9.51 -9.17
C SER A 152 2.03 9.63 -7.92
N ASP A 153 2.58 9.28 -6.76
CA ASP A 153 1.94 9.35 -5.45
C ASP A 153 0.57 8.66 -5.41
N ILE A 154 0.47 7.49 -6.06
CA ILE A 154 -0.77 6.73 -6.14
C ILE A 154 -1.06 6.08 -4.79
N ASN A 155 -2.05 6.63 -4.09
CA ASN A 155 -2.47 6.18 -2.77
C ASN A 155 -3.94 5.77 -2.77
N VAL A 156 -4.22 4.54 -2.38
CA VAL A 156 -5.59 4.03 -2.30
C VAL A 156 -6.34 4.72 -1.18
N LEU A 157 -7.48 5.32 -1.50
CA LEU A 157 -8.40 5.88 -0.52
C LEU A 157 -9.29 4.76 0.07
N LYS A 158 -9.90 5.02 1.23
CA LYS A 158 -10.83 4.04 1.85
C LYS A 158 -11.85 3.57 0.82
N LYS A 159 -12.06 2.25 0.73
CA LYS A 159 -13.07 1.65 -0.13
C LYS A 159 -14.47 2.12 0.32
N GLY A 160 -15.17 2.87 -0.55
CA GLY A 160 -16.59 3.06 -0.45
C GLY A 160 -17.33 1.78 -0.87
N MET A 161 -18.60 1.62 -0.47
CA MET A 161 -19.41 0.45 -0.83
C MET A 161 -19.60 0.29 -2.35
N THR A 162 -19.65 1.40 -3.09
CA THR A 162 -20.00 1.42 -4.52
C THR A 162 -18.85 1.85 -5.43
N ASN A 163 -17.76 2.35 -4.90
CA ASN A 163 -16.65 2.88 -5.69
C ASN A 163 -15.31 2.57 -5.04
N ARG A 164 -14.30 2.36 -5.88
CA ARG A 164 -12.88 2.38 -5.49
C ARG A 164 -12.33 3.74 -5.88
N SER A 165 -11.48 4.33 -5.05
CA SER A 165 -10.87 5.62 -5.37
C SER A 165 -9.41 5.61 -4.93
N PHE A 166 -8.59 6.33 -5.67
CA PHE A 166 -7.20 6.59 -5.29
C PHE A 166 -6.83 8.04 -5.57
N LEU A 167 -5.95 8.54 -4.73
CA LEU A 167 -5.26 9.82 -4.91
C LEU A 167 -4.09 9.60 -5.87
N PHE A 168 -3.78 10.59 -6.71
CA PHE A 168 -2.58 10.60 -7.53
C PHE A 168 -2.11 12.03 -7.77
N SER A 169 -0.82 12.18 -8.10
CA SER A 169 -0.20 13.42 -8.52
C SER A 169 0.07 13.40 -10.02
N CYS A 170 -0.23 14.50 -10.69
CA CYS A 170 0.05 14.69 -12.10
C CYS A 170 0.28 16.19 -12.36
N MET A 171 1.31 16.57 -13.15
CA MET A 171 1.63 17.95 -13.51
C MET A 171 1.70 18.90 -12.29
N GLY A 172 2.21 18.43 -11.15
CA GLY A 172 2.36 19.21 -9.92
C GLY A 172 1.06 19.48 -9.15
N GLN A 173 -0.04 18.83 -9.51
CA GLN A 173 -1.35 18.92 -8.85
C GLN A 173 -1.81 17.54 -8.38
N ARG A 174 -2.65 17.51 -7.33
CA ARG A 174 -3.24 16.26 -6.80
C ARG A 174 -4.68 16.09 -7.29
N TYR A 175 -5.03 14.85 -7.58
CA TYR A 175 -6.35 14.49 -8.11
C TYR A 175 -6.86 13.21 -7.45
N ILE A 176 -8.16 12.98 -7.53
CA ILE A 176 -8.80 11.71 -7.13
C ILE A 176 -9.34 11.04 -8.39
N MET A 177 -8.93 9.80 -8.63
CA MET A 177 -9.55 8.91 -9.60
C MET A 177 -10.59 8.04 -8.90
N ARG A 178 -11.82 8.04 -9.42
CA ARG A 178 -12.90 7.16 -8.98
C ARG A 178 -13.14 6.07 -10.03
N ILE A 179 -13.08 4.84 -9.59
CA ILE A 179 -13.39 3.65 -10.36
C ILE A 179 -14.70 3.07 -9.81
N PRO A 180 -15.76 2.92 -10.61
CA PRO A 180 -16.98 2.26 -10.20
C PRO A 180 -16.73 0.81 -9.75
N GLY A 181 -17.39 0.37 -8.69
CA GLY A 181 -17.36 -1.01 -8.25
C GLY A 181 -18.16 -1.91 -9.20
N GLU A 182 -17.79 -3.18 -9.24
CA GLU A 182 -18.50 -4.20 -10.02
C GLU A 182 -19.98 -4.26 -9.66
N GLY A 183 -20.86 -4.39 -10.65
CA GLY A 183 -22.31 -4.43 -10.47
C GLY A 183 -22.99 -3.10 -10.15
N THR A 184 -22.25 -2.02 -9.87
CA THR A 184 -22.86 -0.73 -9.51
C THR A 184 -23.54 -0.02 -10.66
N SER A 185 -23.24 -0.39 -11.90
CA SER A 185 -23.92 0.15 -13.09
C SER A 185 -25.40 -0.25 -13.19
N GLU A 186 -25.84 -1.31 -12.52
CA GLU A 186 -27.22 -1.68 -12.39
C GLU A 186 -28.00 -0.80 -11.40
N LEU A 187 -27.28 -0.23 -10.41
CA LEU A 187 -27.87 0.60 -9.37
C LEU A 187 -27.79 2.10 -9.68
N ILE A 188 -26.80 2.52 -10.47
CA ILE A 188 -26.52 3.94 -10.74
C ILE A 188 -26.53 4.21 -12.24
N ASN A 189 -27.45 5.08 -12.68
CA ASN A 189 -27.48 5.53 -14.07
C ASN A 189 -26.30 6.52 -14.30
N ARG A 190 -25.23 6.04 -14.91
CA ARG A 190 -24.00 6.81 -15.12
C ARG A 190 -24.17 8.01 -16.04
N ARG A 191 -25.08 7.91 -17.01
CA ARG A 191 -25.39 9.03 -17.90
C ARG A 191 -26.12 10.16 -17.18
N GLN A 192 -27.09 9.82 -16.32
CA GLN A 192 -27.74 10.81 -15.46
C GLN A 192 -26.77 11.42 -14.46
N GLU A 193 -25.90 10.60 -13.84
CA GLU A 193 -24.86 11.09 -12.95
C GLU A 193 -23.98 12.12 -13.67
N ALA A 194 -23.46 11.79 -14.86
CA ALA A 194 -22.63 12.68 -15.64
C ALA A 194 -23.37 13.98 -16.04
N ALA A 195 -24.66 13.88 -16.42
CA ALA A 195 -25.48 15.04 -16.76
C ALA A 195 -25.66 15.99 -15.56
N VAL A 196 -25.92 15.44 -14.36
CA VAL A 196 -26.02 16.23 -13.13
C VAL A 196 -24.71 16.98 -12.86
N TYR A 197 -23.56 16.29 -12.97
CA TYR A 197 -22.26 16.93 -12.77
C TYR A 197 -21.99 18.05 -13.77
N GLN A 198 -22.44 17.94 -15.03
CA GLN A 198 -22.34 19.03 -16.01
C GLN A 198 -23.19 20.25 -15.62
N ILE A 199 -24.40 20.02 -15.10
CA ILE A 199 -25.30 21.08 -14.66
C ILE A 199 -24.74 21.84 -13.45
N ILE A 200 -24.10 21.16 -12.50
CA ILE A 200 -23.56 21.75 -11.28
C ILE A 200 -22.10 22.21 -11.41
N LYS A 201 -21.48 21.98 -12.55
CA LYS A 201 -20.12 22.41 -12.84
C LYS A 201 -19.98 23.94 -12.59
N ASP A 202 -18.88 24.34 -11.99
CA ASP A 202 -18.52 25.72 -11.65
C ASP A 202 -19.53 26.48 -10.73
N LYS A 203 -20.50 25.77 -10.15
CA LYS A 203 -21.46 26.32 -9.19
C LYS A 203 -21.03 26.18 -7.72
N GLY A 204 -19.84 25.68 -7.47
CA GLY A 204 -19.28 25.51 -6.14
C GLY A 204 -20.04 24.50 -5.27
N ILE A 205 -20.82 23.59 -5.87
CA ILE A 205 -21.60 22.56 -5.16
C ILE A 205 -20.83 21.24 -5.07
N SER A 206 -20.02 20.93 -6.09
CA SER A 206 -19.20 19.73 -6.15
C SER A 206 -17.72 20.07 -6.26
N ASP A 207 -16.87 19.04 -6.12
CA ASP A 207 -15.46 19.09 -6.47
C ASP A 207 -15.29 19.55 -7.93
N GLU A 208 -14.17 20.16 -8.25
CA GLU A 208 -13.80 20.49 -9.61
C GLU A 208 -13.59 19.21 -10.42
N ILE A 209 -14.44 18.98 -11.43
CA ILE A 209 -14.43 17.79 -12.25
C ILE A 209 -13.53 18.04 -13.45
N VAL A 210 -12.48 17.23 -13.57
CA VAL A 210 -11.56 17.22 -14.71
C VAL A 210 -12.07 16.30 -15.81
N TYR A 211 -12.60 15.13 -15.42
CA TYR A 211 -13.08 14.12 -16.35
C TYR A 211 -14.23 13.32 -15.74
N ILE A 212 -15.23 12.99 -16.54
CA ILE A 212 -16.26 12.02 -16.21
C ILE A 212 -16.71 11.29 -17.47
N ASN A 213 -16.73 9.96 -17.41
CA ASN A 213 -17.21 9.13 -18.51
C ASN A 213 -18.67 8.69 -18.23
N PRO A 214 -19.63 9.05 -19.09
CA PRO A 214 -21.05 8.72 -18.89
C PRO A 214 -21.39 7.24 -19.14
N ASP A 215 -20.53 6.48 -19.80
CA ASP A 215 -20.80 5.09 -20.14
C ASP A 215 -20.28 4.12 -19.08
N ASN A 216 -19.10 4.37 -18.51
CA ASN A 216 -18.49 3.51 -17.50
C ASN A 216 -18.38 4.14 -16.11
N GLY A 217 -18.63 5.45 -15.95
CA GLY A 217 -18.64 6.14 -14.67
C GLY A 217 -17.27 6.44 -14.06
N TYR A 218 -16.16 6.25 -14.78
CA TYR A 218 -14.86 6.72 -14.33
C TYR A 218 -14.88 8.25 -14.20
N LYS A 219 -14.29 8.76 -13.13
CA LYS A 219 -14.29 10.19 -12.83
C LYS A 219 -12.98 10.64 -12.25
N ILE A 220 -12.45 11.77 -12.71
CA ILE A 220 -11.29 12.45 -12.14
C ILE A 220 -11.76 13.79 -11.60
N THR A 221 -11.44 14.05 -10.33
CA THR A 221 -11.68 15.33 -9.66
C THR A 221 -10.39 15.89 -9.12
N LYS A 222 -10.28 17.20 -9.02
CA LYS A 222 -9.17 17.85 -8.35
C LYS A 222 -9.23 17.58 -6.84
N PHE A 223 -8.10 17.29 -6.24
CA PHE A 223 -8.04 17.10 -4.79
C PHE A 223 -8.17 18.43 -4.07
N ILE A 224 -8.97 18.46 -3.00
CA ILE A 224 -9.15 19.63 -2.14
C ILE A 224 -8.23 19.49 -0.94
N ASP A 225 -7.21 20.34 -0.88
CA ASP A 225 -6.28 20.37 0.24
C ASP A 225 -6.98 20.84 1.52
N ASN A 226 -6.55 20.29 2.65
CA ASN A 226 -7.06 20.63 3.99
C ASN A 226 -8.57 20.39 4.17
N ALA A 227 -9.19 19.57 3.32
CA ALA A 227 -10.56 19.14 3.54
C ALA A 227 -10.66 18.31 4.82
N ARG A 228 -11.71 18.57 5.61
CA ARG A 228 -12.03 17.80 6.80
C ARG A 228 -13.50 17.37 6.78
N VAL A 229 -13.81 16.38 7.57
CA VAL A 229 -15.20 15.95 7.77
C VAL A 229 -15.94 17.04 8.55
N CYS A 230 -17.21 17.28 8.18
CA CYS A 230 -18.10 18.14 8.95
C CYS A 230 -18.31 17.56 10.35
N ASP A 231 -18.18 18.39 11.36
CA ASP A 231 -18.48 18.03 12.73
C ASP A 231 -19.97 18.27 13.01
N ALA A 232 -20.71 17.20 13.27
CA ALA A 232 -22.15 17.24 13.52
C ALA A 232 -22.50 17.95 14.84
N ASP A 233 -21.57 18.08 15.75
CA ASP A 233 -21.77 18.78 17.03
C ASP A 233 -21.36 20.28 16.95
N ASN A 234 -20.81 20.71 15.83
CA ASN A 234 -20.42 22.10 15.59
C ASN A 234 -21.52 22.87 14.82
N ALA A 235 -22.12 23.87 15.45
CA ALA A 235 -23.21 24.63 14.88
C ALA A 235 -22.82 25.43 13.61
N ASP A 236 -21.56 25.90 13.51
CA ASP A 236 -21.07 26.64 12.35
C ASP A 236 -20.88 25.70 11.14
N ASP A 237 -20.40 24.48 11.38
CA ASP A 237 -20.27 23.46 10.34
C ASP A 237 -21.66 23.06 9.81
N LEU A 238 -22.62 22.81 10.69
CA LEU A 238 -24.00 22.52 10.31
C LEU A 238 -24.62 23.64 9.49
N LYS A 239 -24.40 24.89 9.91
CA LYS A 239 -24.89 26.06 9.17
C LYS A 239 -24.30 26.10 7.76
N LEU A 240 -22.99 25.92 7.59
CA LEU A 240 -22.34 25.87 6.28
C LEU A 240 -22.92 24.75 5.39
N CYS A 241 -23.13 23.56 5.93
CA CYS A 241 -23.75 22.45 5.22
C CYS A 241 -25.18 22.78 4.79
N MET A 242 -25.99 23.36 5.67
CA MET A 242 -27.38 23.73 5.38
C MET A 242 -27.48 24.87 4.35
N ASP A 243 -26.58 25.86 4.41
CA ASP A 243 -26.52 26.93 3.44
C ASP A 243 -26.14 26.42 2.03
N LYS A 244 -25.21 25.44 1.98
CA LYS A 244 -24.84 24.75 0.75
C LYS A 244 -26.02 23.97 0.17
N LEU A 245 -26.74 23.22 1.00
CA LEU A 245 -27.94 22.47 0.60
C LEU A 245 -29.05 23.41 0.11
N ARG A 246 -29.30 24.52 0.79
CA ARG A 246 -30.25 25.56 0.35
C ARG A 246 -29.89 26.13 -0.99
N THR A 247 -28.60 26.42 -1.21
CA THR A 247 -28.09 26.90 -2.52
C THR A 247 -28.38 25.89 -3.62
N PHE A 248 -28.10 24.60 -3.37
CA PHE A 248 -28.40 23.53 -4.33
C PHE A 248 -29.90 23.46 -4.67
N HIS A 249 -30.77 23.44 -3.66
CA HIS A 249 -32.24 23.40 -3.85
C HIS A 249 -32.77 24.63 -4.62
N SER A 250 -32.17 25.81 -4.41
CA SER A 250 -32.58 27.04 -5.10
C SER A 250 -32.22 27.10 -6.59
N MET A 251 -31.38 26.19 -7.08
CA MET A 251 -30.96 26.13 -8.49
C MET A 251 -32.09 25.73 -9.45
N GLY A 252 -33.19 25.19 -8.93
CA GLY A 252 -34.34 24.78 -9.74
C GLY A 252 -34.04 23.70 -10.77
N LEU A 253 -33.08 22.82 -10.46
CA LEU A 253 -32.71 21.71 -11.34
C LEU A 253 -33.87 20.73 -11.46
N LYS A 254 -34.28 20.39 -12.67
CA LYS A 254 -35.35 19.44 -12.99
C LYS A 254 -34.77 18.19 -13.67
#